data_768d398649bd1c34c789cff40c7171d0
#
_entry.id   768d398649bd1c34c789cff40c7171d0
#
_cell.length_a   1.000
_cell.length_b   1.000
_cell.length_c   1.000
_cell.angle_alpha   90.00
_cell.angle_beta   90.00
_cell.angle_gamma   90.00
#
_symmetry.space_group_name_H-M   'P 1'
#
loop_
_entity.id
_entity.type
_entity.pdbx_description
1 polymer ?
#
loop_
_entity_poly.entity_id
_entity_poly.type
_entity_poly.pdbx_seq_one_letter_code
_entity_poly.pdbx_strand_id
1 'polypeptide(L)'
;MRSLNINSVLDTLWNGLYILAIISIFLFWRWYKANDILENLVTETVLQTLPNMTTLTSHEGLYQLLLQKQQLEQERIKSKLEENAQDIQDYYAMWAHQIKVPLSVLDLMNQTNTIDKYETSNQLLITNQYLDMMLHFIRLKSFHQDLSFEKINVQSLLRSVIQEYKYLFIHKDLDVSLSGFDLLIISDSKWLQFVFEQVIFNAIKYTSEGSIDIKCQNDHQVIIKDTGIGIAASDLPRLFDKGYTGFNGRLENNASGLGLYMVKQILHNLGHDIIISSKVNFGTSVIIDFKQTENR
;
A
#
# COMPACT_ATOMS: atom_id res chain seq x y z
N MET A 1 -3.34 -92.58 -10.40
CA MET A 1 -2.54 -91.56 -9.74
C MET A 1 -1.70 -90.88 -10.78
N ARG A 2 -2.01 -89.62 -11.12
CA ARG A 2 -1.18 -88.82 -12.04
C ARG A 2 0.06 -88.38 -11.27
N SER A 3 1.22 -88.89 -11.67
CA SER A 3 2.50 -88.44 -11.14
C SER A 3 2.63 -86.95 -11.53
N LEU A 4 2.53 -86.06 -10.54
CA LEU A 4 2.82 -84.60 -10.72
C LEU A 4 4.27 -84.52 -11.20
N ASN A 5 4.43 -83.94 -12.38
CA ASN A 5 5.75 -83.76 -12.97
C ASN A 5 6.48 -82.68 -12.15
N ILE A 6 7.44 -83.13 -11.29
CA ILE A 6 8.20 -82.27 -10.37
C ILE A 6 8.80 -81.09 -11.06
N ASN A 7 9.20 -81.25 -12.32
CA ASN A 7 9.75 -80.13 -13.14
C ASN A 7 8.72 -79.04 -13.44
N SER A 8 7.46 -79.39 -13.69
CA SER A 8 6.37 -78.36 -13.93
C SER A 8 5.99 -77.57 -12.65
N VAL A 9 6.13 -78.19 -11.51
CA VAL A 9 5.91 -77.54 -10.20
C VAL A 9 7.08 -76.57 -9.89
N LEU A 10 8.31 -76.99 -10.17
CA LEU A 10 9.52 -76.17 -10.05
C LEU A 10 9.46 -74.96 -10.99
N ASP A 11 9.03 -75.10 -12.24
CA ASP A 11 8.91 -74.01 -13.21
C ASP A 11 7.83 -72.99 -12.79
N THR A 12 6.73 -73.46 -12.25
CA THR A 12 5.68 -72.53 -11.73
C THR A 12 6.17 -71.79 -10.50
N LEU A 13 6.93 -72.39 -9.60
CA LEU A 13 7.53 -71.71 -8.44
C LEU A 13 8.59 -70.68 -8.86
N TRP A 14 9.44 -71.01 -9.84
CA TRP A 14 10.41 -70.07 -10.38
C TRP A 14 9.79 -68.91 -11.08
N ASN A 15 8.73 -69.08 -11.85
CA ASN A 15 7.97 -68.01 -12.47
C ASN A 15 7.29 -67.10 -11.43
N GLY A 16 6.75 -67.71 -10.36
CA GLY A 16 6.16 -66.95 -9.24
C GLY A 16 7.21 -66.09 -8.51
N LEU A 17 8.39 -66.66 -8.23
CA LEU A 17 9.50 -65.91 -7.62
C LEU A 17 10.01 -64.76 -8.52
N TYR A 18 10.05 -64.99 -9.82
CA TYR A 18 10.46 -63.96 -10.79
C TYR A 18 9.49 -62.79 -10.83
N ILE A 19 8.16 -63.07 -10.82
CA ILE A 19 7.12 -62.04 -10.77
C ILE A 19 7.20 -61.25 -9.45
N LEU A 20 7.40 -61.93 -8.31
CA LEU A 20 7.55 -61.27 -7.01
C LEU A 20 8.81 -60.39 -6.98
N ALA A 21 9.91 -60.81 -7.57
CA ALA A 21 11.13 -59.99 -7.67
C ALA A 21 10.90 -58.74 -8.49
N ILE A 22 10.20 -58.82 -9.63
CA ILE A 22 9.86 -57.65 -10.46
C ILE A 22 8.97 -56.68 -9.68
N ILE A 23 7.93 -57.19 -9.00
CA ILE A 23 7.03 -56.35 -8.19
C ILE A 23 7.80 -55.67 -7.05
N SER A 24 8.70 -56.39 -6.37
CA SER A 24 9.54 -55.83 -5.31
C SER A 24 10.48 -54.74 -5.81
N ILE A 25 11.10 -54.93 -6.97
CA ILE A 25 11.97 -53.92 -7.60
C ILE A 25 11.13 -52.68 -7.99
N PHE A 26 9.94 -52.87 -8.55
CA PHE A 26 9.05 -51.78 -8.93
C PHE A 26 8.58 -50.97 -7.71
N LEU A 27 8.17 -51.65 -6.63
CA LEU A 27 7.77 -51.04 -5.38
C LEU A 27 8.92 -50.28 -4.72
N PHE A 28 10.13 -50.91 -4.72
CA PHE A 28 11.35 -50.26 -4.21
C PHE A 28 11.70 -49.00 -5.02
N TRP A 29 11.65 -49.09 -6.37
CA TRP A 29 11.92 -47.94 -7.25
C TRP A 29 10.88 -46.80 -7.04
N ARG A 30 9.63 -47.16 -6.90
CA ARG A 30 8.53 -46.19 -6.61
C ARG A 30 8.71 -45.53 -5.25
N TRP A 31 9.09 -46.32 -4.23
CA TRP A 31 9.40 -45.81 -2.89
C TRP A 31 10.63 -44.90 -2.93
N TYR A 32 11.71 -45.30 -3.60
CA TYR A 32 12.90 -44.49 -3.75
C TYR A 32 12.64 -43.13 -4.42
N LYS A 33 11.88 -43.13 -5.53
CA LYS A 33 11.51 -41.91 -6.24
C LYS A 33 10.62 -41.00 -5.40
N ALA A 34 9.70 -41.54 -4.63
CA ALA A 34 8.85 -40.74 -3.71
C ALA A 34 9.70 -40.12 -2.60
N ASN A 35 10.69 -40.84 -2.09
CA ASN A 35 11.61 -40.33 -1.08
C ASN A 35 12.52 -39.22 -1.61
N ASP A 36 13.06 -39.37 -2.81
CA ASP A 36 13.89 -38.35 -3.47
C ASP A 36 13.13 -37.05 -3.72
N ILE A 37 11.87 -37.14 -4.16
CA ILE A 37 10.98 -35.94 -4.33
C ILE A 37 10.73 -35.25 -2.98
N LEU A 38 10.47 -36.02 -1.92
CA LEU A 38 10.26 -35.50 -0.58
C LEU A 38 11.53 -34.83 -0.02
N GLU A 39 12.69 -35.46 -0.16
CA GLU A 39 13.96 -34.86 0.27
C GLU A 39 14.27 -33.57 -0.49
N ASN A 40 14.06 -33.54 -1.80
CA ASN A 40 14.29 -32.33 -2.60
C ASN A 40 13.33 -31.18 -2.20
N LEU A 41 12.04 -31.46 -2.01
CA LEU A 41 11.05 -30.47 -1.56
C LEU A 41 11.37 -29.93 -0.15
N VAL A 42 11.84 -30.79 0.75
CA VAL A 42 12.21 -30.39 2.11
C VAL A 42 13.52 -29.61 2.10
N THR A 43 14.52 -30.05 1.34
CA THR A 43 15.84 -29.41 1.27
C THR A 43 15.74 -28.01 0.67
N GLU A 44 14.99 -27.83 -0.42
CA GLU A 44 14.79 -26.52 -1.05
C GLU A 44 14.03 -25.55 -0.15
N THR A 45 13.10 -26.05 0.67
CA THR A 45 12.20 -25.23 1.50
C THR A 45 12.74 -25.00 2.92
N VAL A 46 13.50 -25.93 3.50
CA VAL A 46 13.93 -25.91 4.90
C VAL A 46 15.34 -25.34 5.08
N LEU A 47 16.25 -25.55 4.13
CA LEU A 47 17.61 -24.98 4.21
C LEU A 47 17.65 -23.46 4.17
N GLN A 48 16.61 -22.83 3.64
CA GLN A 48 16.48 -21.35 3.68
C GLN A 48 16.05 -20.83 5.06
N THR A 49 15.51 -21.66 5.95
CA THR A 49 14.88 -21.22 7.20
C THR A 49 15.49 -21.75 8.49
N LEU A 50 16.28 -22.85 8.48
CA LEU A 50 16.83 -23.45 9.70
C LEU A 50 18.23 -24.05 9.47
N PRO A 51 19.31 -23.38 9.91
CA PRO A 51 20.70 -23.79 9.61
C PRO A 51 21.24 -25.02 10.40
N ASN A 52 20.49 -25.66 11.28
CA ASN A 52 21.05 -26.65 12.22
C ASN A 52 20.28 -27.97 12.38
N MET A 53 19.63 -28.52 11.35
CA MET A 53 18.97 -29.82 11.47
C MET A 53 19.56 -30.85 10.48
N THR A 54 20.61 -31.54 10.90
CA THR A 54 21.33 -32.57 10.09
C THR A 54 20.91 -34.03 10.36
N THR A 55 19.82 -34.32 11.07
CA THR A 55 19.49 -35.69 11.52
C THR A 55 18.05 -36.14 11.41
N LEU A 56 17.26 -35.68 10.44
CA LEU A 56 15.93 -36.26 10.20
C LEU A 56 15.94 -37.22 9.02
N THR A 57 16.21 -38.49 9.29
CA THR A 57 16.31 -39.57 8.28
C THR A 57 15.04 -40.42 8.13
N SER A 58 13.94 -40.07 8.84
CA SER A 58 12.68 -40.81 8.72
C SER A 58 11.60 -39.99 8.01
N HIS A 59 10.83 -40.67 7.15
CA HIS A 59 9.67 -40.07 6.46
C HIS A 59 8.71 -39.36 7.42
N GLU A 60 8.55 -39.87 8.62
CA GLU A 60 7.69 -39.34 9.67
C GLU A 60 8.18 -37.99 10.20
N GLY A 61 9.48 -37.84 10.38
CA GLY A 61 10.13 -36.58 10.78
C GLY A 61 9.96 -35.48 9.73
N LEU A 62 10.14 -35.85 8.43
CA LEU A 62 9.94 -34.90 7.32
C LEU A 62 8.49 -34.44 7.21
N TYR A 63 7.55 -35.37 7.39
CA TYR A 63 6.11 -35.01 7.38
C TYR A 63 5.73 -34.08 8.53
N GLN A 64 6.21 -34.35 9.74
CA GLN A 64 6.00 -33.50 10.90
C GLN A 64 6.59 -32.10 10.69
N LEU A 65 7.77 -32.00 10.09
CA LEU A 65 8.40 -30.72 9.78
C LEU A 65 7.58 -29.89 8.76
N LEU A 66 7.04 -30.53 7.72
CA LEU A 66 6.17 -29.87 6.74
C LEU A 66 4.87 -29.37 7.38
N LEU A 67 4.25 -30.17 8.25
CA LEU A 67 3.07 -29.76 9.01
C LEU A 67 3.37 -28.59 9.93
N GLN A 68 4.49 -28.61 10.64
CA GLN A 68 4.92 -27.55 11.53
C GLN A 68 5.17 -26.24 10.77
N LYS A 69 5.81 -26.32 9.61
CA LYS A 69 6.01 -25.17 8.73
C LYS A 69 4.69 -24.61 8.22
N GLN A 70 3.77 -25.46 7.79
CA GLN A 70 2.45 -25.03 7.34
C GLN A 70 1.67 -24.33 8.47
N GLN A 71 1.74 -24.84 9.70
CA GLN A 71 1.15 -24.21 10.86
C GLN A 71 1.74 -22.82 11.15
N LEU A 72 3.07 -22.71 11.15
CA LEU A 72 3.77 -21.43 11.33
C LEU A 72 3.39 -20.41 10.25
N GLU A 73 3.30 -20.83 8.99
CA GLU A 73 2.87 -19.93 7.92
C GLU A 73 1.40 -19.52 8.04
N GLN A 74 0.51 -20.43 8.45
CA GLN A 74 -0.88 -20.10 8.75
C GLN A 74 -1.01 -19.13 9.91
N GLU A 75 -0.25 -19.32 10.99
CA GLU A 75 -0.23 -18.39 12.13
C GLU A 75 0.30 -17.01 11.71
N ARG A 76 1.34 -16.97 10.87
CA ARG A 76 1.88 -15.72 10.32
C ARG A 76 0.87 -14.98 9.44
N ILE A 77 0.18 -15.70 8.57
CA ILE A 77 -0.88 -15.13 7.72
C ILE A 77 -2.02 -14.62 8.60
N LYS A 78 -2.45 -15.41 9.58
CA LYS A 78 -3.52 -15.04 10.51
C LYS A 78 -3.16 -13.78 11.30
N SER A 79 -1.96 -13.73 11.88
CA SER A 79 -1.46 -12.56 12.61
C SER A 79 -1.42 -11.30 11.74
N LYS A 80 -0.97 -11.41 10.48
CA LYS A 80 -1.00 -10.28 9.53
C LYS A 80 -2.41 -9.83 9.19
N LEU A 81 -3.36 -10.78 9.07
CA LEU A 81 -4.77 -10.44 8.81
C LEU A 81 -5.40 -9.73 9.99
N GLU A 82 -5.12 -10.19 11.22
CA GLU A 82 -5.61 -9.58 12.46
C GLU A 82 -5.02 -8.17 12.63
N GLU A 83 -3.71 -7.98 12.42
CA GLU A 83 -3.05 -6.68 12.44
C GLU A 83 -3.66 -5.72 11.41
N ASN A 84 -3.85 -6.18 10.16
CA ASN A 84 -4.50 -5.38 9.13
C ASN A 84 -5.95 -5.02 9.47
N ALA A 85 -6.71 -5.94 10.09
CA ALA A 85 -8.09 -5.69 10.49
C ALA A 85 -8.15 -4.66 11.63
N GLN A 86 -7.25 -4.75 12.61
CA GLN A 86 -7.13 -3.78 13.69
C GLN A 86 -6.76 -2.40 13.18
N ASP A 87 -5.77 -2.31 12.30
CA ASP A 87 -5.38 -1.07 11.63
C ASP A 87 -6.58 -0.37 10.97
N ILE A 88 -7.41 -1.15 10.26
CA ILE A 88 -8.60 -0.60 9.58
C ILE A 88 -9.59 -0.05 10.60
N GLN A 89 -9.83 -0.76 11.70
CA GLN A 89 -10.74 -0.31 12.76
C GLN A 89 -10.24 1.00 13.39
N ASP A 90 -8.94 1.09 13.67
CA ASP A 90 -8.34 2.28 14.25
C ASP A 90 -8.46 3.50 13.30
N TYR A 91 -8.31 3.29 11.98
CA TYR A 91 -8.51 4.37 11.00
C TYR A 91 -9.98 4.77 10.88
N TYR A 92 -10.92 3.82 10.92
CA TYR A 92 -12.34 4.17 10.92
C TYR A 92 -12.72 4.99 12.15
N ALA A 93 -12.22 4.62 13.33
CA ALA A 93 -12.46 5.38 14.55
C ALA A 93 -11.87 6.80 14.45
N MET A 94 -10.66 6.92 13.94
CA MET A 94 -10.00 8.22 13.74
C MET A 94 -10.77 9.08 12.73
N TRP A 95 -11.17 8.57 11.56
CA TRP A 95 -11.94 9.35 10.58
C TRP A 95 -13.31 9.74 11.10
N ALA A 96 -14.00 8.86 11.81
CA ALA A 96 -15.26 9.20 12.45
C ALA A 96 -15.10 10.39 13.41
N HIS A 97 -13.99 10.40 14.16
CA HIS A 97 -13.66 11.52 15.03
C HIS A 97 -13.36 12.80 14.22
N GLN A 98 -12.57 12.71 13.15
CA GLN A 98 -12.20 13.84 12.30
C GLN A 98 -13.42 14.46 11.58
N ILE A 99 -14.38 13.63 11.13
CA ILE A 99 -15.63 14.08 10.51
C ILE A 99 -16.57 14.71 11.55
N LYS A 100 -16.58 14.20 12.78
CA LYS A 100 -17.44 14.71 13.85
C LYS A 100 -17.09 16.16 14.22
N VAL A 101 -15.82 16.54 14.16
CA VAL A 101 -15.36 17.90 14.53
C VAL A 101 -16.02 18.97 13.65
N PRO A 102 -15.86 18.96 12.30
CA PRO A 102 -16.49 19.96 11.44
C PRO A 102 -18.02 19.92 11.51
N LEU A 103 -18.63 18.72 11.65
CA LEU A 103 -20.08 18.61 11.84
C LEU A 103 -20.55 19.27 13.14
N SER A 104 -19.77 19.14 14.23
CA SER A 104 -20.10 19.79 15.51
C SER A 104 -19.99 21.31 15.42
N VAL A 105 -19.05 21.83 14.62
CA VAL A 105 -18.96 23.29 14.36
C VAL A 105 -20.20 23.76 13.61
N LEU A 106 -20.61 23.03 12.55
CA LEU A 106 -21.83 23.36 11.78
C LEU A 106 -23.09 23.33 12.66
N ASP A 107 -23.22 22.32 13.54
CA ASP A 107 -24.33 22.18 14.46
C ASP A 107 -24.35 23.34 15.46
N LEU A 108 -23.22 23.73 16.03
CA LEU A 108 -23.09 24.87 16.93
C LEU A 108 -23.49 26.17 16.23
N MET A 109 -23.02 26.40 15.01
CA MET A 109 -23.40 27.59 14.21
C MET A 109 -24.91 27.64 13.96
N ASN A 110 -25.53 26.50 13.70
CA ASN A 110 -26.98 26.42 13.54
C ASN A 110 -27.73 26.67 14.87
N GLN A 111 -27.27 26.09 15.99
CA GLN A 111 -27.91 26.30 17.31
C GLN A 111 -27.79 27.73 17.81
N THR A 112 -26.67 28.38 17.53
CA THR A 112 -26.43 29.80 17.95
C THR A 112 -26.98 30.83 16.96
N ASN A 113 -27.55 30.37 15.85
CA ASN A 113 -28.03 31.21 14.76
C ASN A 113 -26.94 32.15 14.18
N THR A 114 -25.67 31.73 14.24
CA THR A 114 -24.49 32.48 13.77
C THR A 114 -23.95 31.85 12.48
N ILE A 115 -24.84 31.58 11.52
CA ILE A 115 -24.46 30.91 10.25
C ILE A 115 -23.62 31.87 9.41
N ASP A 116 -22.33 31.59 9.30
CA ASP A 116 -21.44 32.24 8.35
C ASP A 116 -21.30 31.38 7.12
N LYS A 117 -21.48 31.97 5.94
CA LYS A 117 -21.44 31.23 4.66
C LYS A 117 -20.07 30.68 4.37
N TYR A 118 -19.02 31.42 4.71
CA TYR A 118 -17.65 30.99 4.47
C TYR A 118 -17.29 29.79 5.37
N GLU A 119 -17.51 29.97 6.68
CA GLU A 119 -17.19 28.91 7.66
C GLU A 119 -18.00 27.63 7.38
N THR A 120 -19.28 27.78 7.00
CA THR A 120 -20.13 26.67 6.56
C THR A 120 -19.49 25.92 5.36
N SER A 121 -19.06 26.68 4.34
CA SER A 121 -18.42 26.08 3.14
C SER A 121 -17.09 25.41 3.48
N ASN A 122 -16.30 26.01 4.38
CA ASN A 122 -15.03 25.47 4.87
C ASN A 122 -15.23 24.14 5.61
N GLN A 123 -16.18 24.09 6.55
CA GLN A 123 -16.46 22.88 7.32
C GLN A 123 -17.01 21.75 6.44
N LEU A 124 -17.83 22.07 5.43
CA LEU A 124 -18.31 21.10 4.43
C LEU A 124 -17.16 20.58 3.55
N LEU A 125 -16.24 21.44 3.12
CA LEU A 125 -15.07 21.05 2.35
C LEU A 125 -14.19 20.09 3.14
N ILE A 126 -13.88 20.42 4.41
CA ILE A 126 -13.08 19.56 5.30
C ILE A 126 -13.77 18.20 5.51
N THR A 127 -15.09 18.18 5.69
CA THR A 127 -15.88 16.95 5.84
C THR A 127 -15.76 16.09 4.60
N ASN A 128 -15.94 16.66 3.41
CA ASN A 128 -15.82 15.94 2.13
C ASN A 128 -14.42 15.38 1.93
N GLN A 129 -13.37 16.13 2.29
CA GLN A 129 -12.00 15.63 2.20
C GLN A 129 -11.74 14.40 3.07
N TYR A 130 -12.27 14.37 4.30
CA TYR A 130 -12.11 13.16 5.13
C TYR A 130 -12.89 11.97 4.57
N LEU A 131 -14.08 12.20 3.98
CA LEU A 131 -14.86 11.17 3.29
C LEU A 131 -14.11 10.63 2.07
N ASP A 132 -13.56 11.50 1.23
CA ASP A 132 -12.80 11.13 0.04
C ASP A 132 -11.52 10.39 0.40
N MET A 133 -10.81 10.84 1.45
CA MET A 133 -9.65 10.15 1.99
C MET A 133 -10.00 8.72 2.43
N MET A 134 -11.13 8.55 3.15
CA MET A 134 -11.62 7.24 3.58
C MET A 134 -11.94 6.34 2.39
N LEU A 135 -12.65 6.86 1.37
CA LEU A 135 -13.00 6.11 0.17
C LEU A 135 -11.76 5.69 -0.62
N HIS A 136 -10.80 6.59 -0.81
CA HIS A 136 -9.55 6.28 -1.50
C HIS A 136 -8.69 5.28 -0.74
N PHE A 137 -8.67 5.34 0.60
CA PHE A 137 -7.95 4.35 1.42
C PHE A 137 -8.52 2.93 1.25
N ILE A 138 -9.86 2.80 1.20
CA ILE A 138 -10.52 1.52 0.94
C ILE A 138 -10.16 1.00 -0.47
N ARG A 139 -10.24 1.88 -1.48
CA ARG A 139 -9.93 1.53 -2.87
C ARG A 139 -8.45 1.21 -3.08
N LEU A 140 -7.54 1.78 -2.29
CA LEU A 140 -6.10 1.52 -2.39
C LEU A 140 -5.76 0.04 -2.17
N LYS A 141 -6.60 -0.71 -1.44
CA LYS A 141 -6.44 -2.17 -1.25
C LYS A 141 -6.75 -2.99 -2.51
N SER A 142 -7.62 -2.48 -3.37
CA SER A 142 -7.97 -3.06 -4.68
C SER A 142 -7.43 -2.23 -5.84
N PHE A 143 -6.34 -1.51 -5.62
CA PHE A 143 -5.78 -0.51 -6.53
C PHE A 143 -5.72 -0.96 -8.00
N HIS A 144 -5.27 -2.20 -8.25
CA HIS A 144 -5.09 -2.72 -9.62
C HIS A 144 -6.40 -3.06 -10.35
N GLN A 145 -7.53 -3.15 -9.65
CA GLN A 145 -8.80 -3.57 -10.27
C GLN A 145 -9.52 -2.42 -10.98
N ASP A 146 -9.28 -1.16 -10.57
CA ASP A 146 -10.01 0.02 -11.03
C ASP A 146 -9.13 1.01 -11.81
N LEU A 147 -7.90 0.62 -12.19
CA LEU A 147 -6.99 1.51 -12.92
C LEU A 147 -7.47 1.80 -14.34
N SER A 148 -7.52 3.08 -14.67
CA SER A 148 -7.85 3.56 -16.03
C SER A 148 -6.74 4.50 -16.51
N PHE A 149 -5.76 3.94 -17.22
CA PHE A 149 -4.69 4.77 -17.80
C PHE A 149 -5.19 5.56 -19.00
N GLU A 150 -5.02 6.87 -18.94
CA GLU A 150 -5.37 7.81 -20.01
C GLU A 150 -4.29 8.87 -20.18
N LYS A 151 -4.34 9.58 -21.30
CA LYS A 151 -3.45 10.73 -21.53
C LYS A 151 -4.00 11.95 -20.81
N ILE A 152 -3.25 12.41 -19.81
CA ILE A 152 -3.65 13.49 -18.90
C ILE A 152 -2.83 14.73 -19.17
N ASN A 153 -3.49 15.88 -19.32
CA ASN A 153 -2.86 17.19 -19.22
C ASN A 153 -2.81 17.60 -17.75
N VAL A 154 -1.62 17.50 -17.16
CA VAL A 154 -1.39 17.74 -15.73
C VAL A 154 -1.71 19.17 -15.33
N GLN A 155 -1.42 20.15 -16.20
CA GLN A 155 -1.73 21.55 -15.93
C GLN A 155 -3.25 21.80 -15.84
N SER A 156 -4.03 21.14 -16.71
CA SER A 156 -5.49 21.23 -16.66
C SER A 156 -6.05 20.59 -15.39
N LEU A 157 -5.49 19.46 -14.96
CA LEU A 157 -5.87 18.78 -13.73
C LEU A 157 -5.52 19.63 -12.49
N LEU A 158 -4.35 20.25 -12.46
CA LEU A 158 -3.96 21.17 -11.38
C LEU A 158 -4.88 22.39 -11.31
N ARG A 159 -5.28 22.95 -12.48
CA ARG A 159 -6.25 24.06 -12.53
C ARG A 159 -7.59 23.69 -11.92
N SER A 160 -8.10 22.48 -12.19
CA SER A 160 -9.37 22.03 -11.60
C SER A 160 -9.27 21.92 -10.08
N VAL A 161 -8.16 21.37 -9.55
CA VAL A 161 -7.93 21.29 -8.10
C VAL A 161 -7.80 22.69 -7.46
N ILE A 162 -7.04 23.62 -8.05
CA ILE A 162 -6.93 24.98 -7.56
C ILE A 162 -8.31 25.66 -7.52
N GLN A 163 -9.12 25.44 -8.55
CA GLN A 163 -10.48 26.01 -8.62
C GLN A 163 -11.41 25.47 -7.52
N GLU A 164 -11.25 24.22 -7.13
CA GLU A 164 -11.99 23.60 -6.03
C GLU A 164 -11.67 24.28 -4.70
N TYR A 165 -10.39 24.59 -4.45
CA TYR A 165 -9.93 25.24 -3.24
C TYR A 165 -9.91 26.77 -3.29
N LYS A 166 -10.47 27.41 -4.34
CA LYS A 166 -10.41 28.86 -4.53
C LYS A 166 -10.89 29.67 -3.31
N TYR A 167 -11.92 29.19 -2.61
CA TYR A 167 -12.44 29.88 -1.43
C TYR A 167 -11.43 29.91 -0.28
N LEU A 168 -10.64 28.87 -0.10
CA LEU A 168 -9.59 28.82 0.92
C LEU A 168 -8.46 29.80 0.58
N PHE A 169 -8.04 29.85 -0.69
CA PHE A 169 -7.04 30.82 -1.16
C PHE A 169 -7.48 32.26 -0.90
N ILE A 170 -8.70 32.61 -1.30
CA ILE A 170 -9.25 33.97 -1.14
C ILE A 170 -9.37 34.34 0.34
N HIS A 171 -9.89 33.45 1.19
CA HIS A 171 -10.14 33.78 2.59
C HIS A 171 -8.84 33.90 3.40
N LYS A 172 -7.82 33.07 3.10
CA LYS A 172 -6.52 33.17 3.75
C LYS A 172 -5.60 34.21 3.13
N ASP A 173 -6.08 34.95 2.11
CA ASP A 173 -5.29 35.92 1.35
C ASP A 173 -3.97 35.32 0.82
N LEU A 174 -4.06 34.09 0.28
CA LEU A 174 -2.92 33.37 -0.26
C LEU A 174 -2.84 33.57 -1.76
N ASP A 175 -1.67 34.02 -2.22
CA ASP A 175 -1.37 34.05 -3.64
C ASP A 175 -1.14 32.63 -4.18
N VAL A 176 -1.72 32.33 -5.34
CA VAL A 176 -1.48 31.07 -6.04
C VAL A 176 -1.01 31.31 -7.47
N SER A 177 0.10 30.70 -7.85
CA SER A 177 0.62 30.74 -9.21
C SER A 177 0.69 29.33 -9.82
N LEU A 178 0.33 29.23 -11.11
CA LEU A 178 0.50 28.01 -11.91
C LEU A 178 1.23 28.36 -13.19
N SER A 179 2.45 27.83 -13.35
CA SER A 179 3.35 28.17 -14.44
C SER A 179 4.03 26.93 -15.04
N GLY A 180 4.75 27.12 -16.15
CA GLY A 180 5.52 26.07 -16.80
C GLY A 180 4.84 25.47 -18.03
N PHE A 181 5.30 24.29 -18.46
CA PHE A 181 4.89 23.65 -19.70
C PHE A 181 3.60 22.86 -19.55
N ASP A 182 2.89 22.66 -20.68
CA ASP A 182 1.81 21.68 -20.77
C ASP A 182 2.39 20.26 -20.65
N LEU A 183 2.31 19.70 -19.46
CA LEU A 183 2.82 18.36 -19.18
C LEU A 183 1.77 17.32 -19.51
N LEU A 184 2.07 16.45 -20.49
CA LEU A 184 1.23 15.33 -20.89
C LEU A 184 1.84 14.02 -20.40
N ILE A 185 1.10 13.28 -19.60
CA ILE A 185 1.52 11.97 -19.07
C ILE A 185 0.45 10.91 -19.31
N ILE A 186 0.84 9.64 -19.24
CA ILE A 186 -0.09 8.51 -19.21
C ILE A 186 -0.21 8.04 -17.78
N SER A 187 -1.38 8.20 -17.17
CA SER A 187 -1.62 7.82 -15.78
C SER A 187 -3.13 7.70 -15.52
N ASP A 188 -3.53 7.49 -14.27
CA ASP A 188 -4.93 7.50 -13.85
C ASP A 188 -5.31 8.87 -13.29
N SER A 189 -6.28 9.54 -13.93
CA SER A 189 -6.66 10.92 -13.59
C SER A 189 -7.28 11.03 -12.21
N LYS A 190 -8.06 10.06 -11.77
CA LYS A 190 -8.74 10.08 -10.45
C LYS A 190 -7.73 9.96 -9.30
N TRP A 191 -6.76 9.05 -9.45
CA TRP A 191 -5.72 8.89 -8.45
C TRP A 191 -4.77 10.09 -8.39
N LEU A 192 -4.41 10.66 -9.56
CA LEU A 192 -3.61 11.88 -9.59
C LEU A 192 -4.34 13.10 -9.07
N GLN A 193 -5.63 13.22 -9.32
CA GLN A 193 -6.46 14.27 -8.74
C GLN A 193 -6.38 14.23 -7.21
N PHE A 194 -6.62 13.07 -6.60
CA PHE A 194 -6.48 12.88 -5.16
C PHE A 194 -5.08 13.25 -4.64
N VAL A 195 -4.02 12.87 -5.36
CA VAL A 195 -2.64 13.23 -5.00
C VAL A 195 -2.46 14.75 -4.95
N PHE A 196 -2.90 15.46 -6.00
CA PHE A 196 -2.80 16.92 -6.04
C PHE A 196 -3.68 17.60 -4.99
N GLU A 197 -4.89 17.11 -4.77
CA GLU A 197 -5.77 17.59 -3.70
C GLU A 197 -5.10 17.51 -2.34
N GLN A 198 -4.51 16.38 -2.00
CA GLN A 198 -3.82 16.17 -0.72
C GLN A 198 -2.60 17.08 -0.55
N VAL A 199 -1.79 17.25 -1.60
CA VAL A 199 -0.57 18.06 -1.54
C VAL A 199 -0.94 19.55 -1.48
N ILE A 200 -1.88 20.01 -2.32
CA ILE A 200 -2.33 21.42 -2.34
C ILE A 200 -3.07 21.77 -1.05
N PHE A 201 -3.92 20.88 -0.55
CA PHE A 201 -4.60 21.11 0.73
C PHE A 201 -3.62 21.22 1.89
N ASN A 202 -2.58 20.37 1.95
CA ASN A 202 -1.53 20.51 2.95
C ASN A 202 -0.81 21.86 2.82
N ALA A 203 -0.47 22.29 1.61
CA ALA A 203 0.13 23.58 1.39
C ALA A 203 -0.75 24.74 1.91
N ILE A 204 -2.05 24.73 1.60
CA ILE A 204 -3.02 25.72 2.10
C ILE A 204 -3.18 25.64 3.63
N LYS A 205 -3.24 24.43 4.18
CA LYS A 205 -3.43 24.18 5.60
C LYS A 205 -2.30 24.80 6.42
N TYR A 206 -1.06 24.55 6.02
CA TYR A 206 0.14 24.95 6.76
C TYR A 206 0.74 26.30 6.35
N THR A 207 0.05 27.04 5.44
CA THR A 207 0.39 28.42 5.10
C THR A 207 -0.70 29.35 5.64
N SER A 208 -0.32 30.26 6.53
CA SER A 208 -1.23 31.29 7.06
C SER A 208 -1.22 32.53 6.20
N GLU A 209 -0.07 32.91 5.66
CA GLU A 209 0.15 34.11 4.82
C GLU A 209 1.22 33.82 3.77
N GLY A 210 1.13 34.40 2.59
CA GLY A 210 2.12 34.29 1.51
C GLY A 210 1.59 33.59 0.27
N SER A 211 2.36 32.64 -0.31
CA SER A 211 2.04 32.09 -1.63
C SER A 211 2.20 30.56 -1.71
N ILE A 212 1.51 29.99 -2.69
CA ILE A 212 1.67 28.63 -3.15
C ILE A 212 2.00 28.66 -4.65
N ASP A 213 3.23 28.30 -4.98
CA ASP A 213 3.73 28.30 -6.35
C ASP A 213 3.75 26.89 -6.92
N ILE A 214 3.03 26.67 -8.03
CA ILE A 214 2.94 25.38 -8.72
C ILE A 214 3.60 25.53 -10.08
N LYS A 215 4.59 24.68 -10.36
CA LYS A 215 5.36 24.75 -11.60
C LYS A 215 5.52 23.39 -12.25
N CYS A 216 5.11 23.27 -13.53
CA CYS A 216 5.46 22.14 -14.36
C CYS A 216 6.85 22.34 -14.96
N GLN A 217 7.78 21.41 -14.71
CA GLN A 217 9.18 21.52 -15.08
C GLN A 217 9.69 20.23 -15.75
N ASN A 218 10.60 20.36 -16.72
CA ASN A 218 11.36 19.25 -17.34
C ASN A 218 10.48 18.13 -17.94
N ASP A 219 9.36 18.41 -18.58
CA ASP A 219 8.46 17.48 -19.26
C ASP A 219 7.96 16.27 -18.41
N HIS A 220 8.35 16.18 -17.15
CA HIS A 220 7.99 15.05 -16.28
C HIS A 220 7.88 15.41 -14.79
N GLN A 221 8.02 16.69 -14.38
CA GLN A 221 7.97 17.06 -12.96
C GLN A 221 6.96 18.16 -12.70
N VAL A 222 6.28 18.03 -11.56
CA VAL A 222 5.49 19.09 -10.92
C VAL A 222 6.12 19.45 -9.59
N ILE A 223 6.36 20.73 -9.38
CA ILE A 223 6.85 21.28 -8.11
C ILE A 223 5.73 22.10 -7.50
N ILE A 224 5.35 21.80 -6.28
CA ILE A 224 4.38 22.54 -5.47
C ILE A 224 5.16 23.10 -4.27
N LYS A 225 5.29 24.42 -4.19
CA LYS A 225 6.06 25.09 -3.16
C LYS A 225 5.16 26.05 -2.39
N ASP A 226 5.13 25.94 -1.08
CA ASP A 226 4.48 26.85 -0.16
C ASP A 226 5.49 27.71 0.62
N THR A 227 5.02 28.81 1.17
CA THR A 227 5.76 29.69 2.07
C THR A 227 5.34 29.52 3.54
N GLY A 228 4.79 28.36 3.89
CA GLY A 228 4.22 28.08 5.19
C GLY A 228 5.25 27.85 6.31
N ILE A 229 4.78 27.28 7.40
CA ILE A 229 5.58 27.05 8.63
C ILE A 229 6.76 26.08 8.41
N GLY A 230 6.74 25.30 7.34
CA GLY A 230 7.75 24.29 7.06
C GLY A 230 7.70 23.09 8.01
N ILE A 231 8.64 22.17 7.83
CA ILE A 231 8.71 20.89 8.53
C ILE A 231 10.09 20.75 9.17
N ALA A 232 10.13 20.26 10.41
CA ALA A 232 11.37 20.00 11.12
C ALA A 232 12.18 18.88 10.43
N ALA A 233 13.50 19.01 10.37
CA ALA A 233 14.37 18.02 9.72
C ALA A 233 14.24 16.62 10.36
N SER A 234 13.91 16.53 11.65
CA SER A 234 13.63 15.28 12.36
C SER A 234 12.39 14.55 11.85
N ASP A 235 11.41 15.28 11.31
CA ASP A 235 10.13 14.74 10.86
C ASP A 235 10.16 14.29 9.39
N LEU A 236 11.05 14.89 8.56
CA LEU A 236 11.15 14.60 7.13
C LEU A 236 11.26 13.11 6.78
N PRO A 237 12.10 12.29 7.45
CA PRO A 237 12.22 10.87 7.11
C PRO A 237 10.94 10.08 7.35
N ARG A 238 10.05 10.57 8.23
CA ARG A 238 8.86 9.87 8.69
C ARG A 238 7.56 10.40 8.11
N LEU A 239 7.59 11.42 7.25
CA LEU A 239 6.40 12.06 6.69
C LEU A 239 5.48 11.11 5.94
N PHE A 240 6.05 10.04 5.40
CA PHE A 240 5.33 9.02 4.66
C PHE A 240 4.99 7.79 5.49
N ASP A 241 5.36 7.77 6.77
CA ASP A 241 4.99 6.68 7.67
C ASP A 241 3.48 6.73 7.93
N LYS A 242 2.86 5.56 7.93
CA LYS A 242 1.41 5.39 8.13
C LYS A 242 0.99 5.93 9.51
N GLY A 243 0.07 6.91 9.53
CA GLY A 243 -0.42 7.52 10.77
C GLY A 243 0.54 8.53 11.43
N TYR A 244 1.64 8.88 10.77
CA TYR A 244 2.57 9.86 11.32
C TYR A 244 2.04 11.30 11.16
N THR A 245 1.92 11.98 12.28
CA THR A 245 1.46 13.38 12.33
C THR A 245 2.51 14.27 12.91
N GLY A 246 3.61 14.57 12.31
CA GLY A 246 4.70 15.42 12.81
C GLY A 246 4.34 16.39 13.97
N PHE A 247 5.26 17.15 14.46
CA PHE A 247 5.03 18.09 15.58
C PHE A 247 3.83 19.03 15.33
N ASN A 248 3.71 19.57 14.12
CA ASN A 248 2.65 20.51 13.75
C ASN A 248 1.25 19.85 13.70
N GLY A 249 1.17 18.60 13.25
CA GLY A 249 -0.10 17.86 13.20
C GLY A 249 -0.63 17.47 14.59
N ARG A 250 0.25 17.29 15.58
CA ARG A 250 -0.15 17.02 16.97
C ARG A 250 -0.71 18.23 17.67
N LEU A 251 -0.20 19.43 17.35
CA LEU A 251 -0.70 20.67 17.93
C LEU A 251 -2.12 21.01 17.49
N GLU A 252 -2.47 20.65 16.27
CA GLU A 252 -3.80 20.96 15.71
C GLU A 252 -4.88 19.90 16.02
N ASN A 253 -4.53 18.76 16.63
CA ASN A 253 -5.43 17.60 16.90
C ASN A 253 -6.23 17.08 15.68
N ASN A 254 -5.99 17.64 14.48
CA ASN A 254 -6.80 17.43 13.28
C ASN A 254 -6.02 16.78 12.12
N ALA A 255 -4.88 16.13 12.38
CA ALA A 255 -4.13 15.45 11.35
C ALA A 255 -4.26 13.93 11.47
N SER A 256 -4.67 13.27 10.40
CA SER A 256 -4.81 11.80 10.35
C SER A 256 -3.46 11.08 10.16
N GLY A 257 -2.46 11.78 9.64
CA GLY A 257 -1.18 11.18 9.24
C GLY A 257 -1.29 10.18 8.07
N LEU A 258 -2.43 10.15 7.37
CA LEU A 258 -2.66 9.22 6.26
C LEU A 258 -2.51 9.87 4.89
N GLY A 259 -2.70 11.20 4.78
CA GLY A 259 -2.70 11.89 3.49
C GLY A 259 -1.40 11.67 2.70
N LEU A 260 -0.24 12.00 3.28
CA LEU A 260 1.06 11.82 2.61
C LEU A 260 1.45 10.35 2.45
N TYR A 261 1.08 9.48 3.40
CA TYR A 261 1.24 8.03 3.25
C TYR A 261 0.52 7.54 1.99
N MET A 262 -0.76 7.92 1.81
CA MET A 262 -1.55 7.52 0.63
C MET A 262 -0.98 8.11 -0.65
N VAL A 263 -0.58 9.38 -0.64
CA VAL A 263 0.08 10.02 -1.79
C VAL A 263 1.29 9.21 -2.24
N LYS A 264 2.17 8.81 -1.31
CA LYS A 264 3.34 7.98 -1.64
C LYS A 264 2.96 6.61 -2.20
N GLN A 265 1.98 5.92 -1.59
CA GLN A 265 1.53 4.62 -2.07
C GLN A 265 0.91 4.70 -3.46
N ILE A 266 0.07 5.70 -3.71
CA ILE A 266 -0.58 5.91 -5.01
C ILE A 266 0.47 6.19 -6.08
N LEU A 267 1.37 7.15 -5.84
CA LEU A 267 2.42 7.50 -6.81
C LEU A 267 3.33 6.32 -7.10
N HIS A 268 3.75 5.57 -6.08
CA HIS A 268 4.55 4.35 -6.25
C HIS A 268 3.83 3.30 -7.12
N ASN A 269 2.53 3.06 -6.84
CA ASN A 269 1.72 2.11 -7.60
C ASN A 269 1.47 2.55 -9.05
N LEU A 270 1.47 3.87 -9.32
CA LEU A 270 1.37 4.44 -10.66
C LEU A 270 2.74 4.52 -11.40
N GLY A 271 3.84 4.14 -10.75
CA GLY A 271 5.20 4.23 -11.29
C GLY A 271 5.79 5.64 -11.23
N HIS A 272 5.33 6.48 -10.32
CA HIS A 272 5.77 7.86 -10.11
C HIS A 272 6.47 8.00 -8.76
N ASP A 273 7.25 9.07 -8.59
CA ASP A 273 7.99 9.35 -7.36
C ASP A 273 7.58 10.69 -6.73
N ILE A 274 7.84 10.81 -5.42
CA ILE A 274 7.64 12.04 -4.66
C ILE A 274 8.84 12.34 -3.77
N ILE A 275 9.27 13.60 -3.80
CA ILE A 275 10.35 14.12 -2.96
C ILE A 275 9.82 15.35 -2.22
N ILE A 276 10.07 15.42 -0.92
CA ILE A 276 9.73 16.58 -0.08
C ILE A 276 11.00 17.18 0.48
N SER A 277 11.15 18.48 0.31
CA SER A 277 12.17 19.28 0.96
C SER A 277 11.52 20.42 1.71
N SER A 278 11.94 20.67 2.96
CA SER A 278 11.34 21.70 3.79
C SER A 278 12.34 22.27 4.78
N LYS A 279 12.09 23.50 5.20
CA LYS A 279 12.82 24.15 6.28
C LYS A 279 11.85 24.97 7.11
N VAL A 280 11.93 24.84 8.43
CA VAL A 280 11.07 25.54 9.39
C VAL A 280 11.09 27.05 9.12
N ASN A 281 9.93 27.68 9.04
CA ASN A 281 9.69 29.08 8.72
C ASN A 281 10.08 29.54 7.31
N PHE A 282 10.38 28.59 6.40
CA PHE A 282 10.68 28.88 4.99
C PHE A 282 9.73 28.19 4.02
N GLY A 283 8.86 27.29 4.54
CA GLY A 283 7.91 26.54 3.74
C GLY A 283 8.41 25.18 3.31
N THR A 284 7.60 24.56 2.45
CA THR A 284 7.81 23.21 1.95
C THR A 284 7.78 23.19 0.43
N SER A 285 8.60 22.35 -0.18
CA SER A 285 8.60 22.07 -1.62
C SER A 285 8.37 20.58 -1.84
N VAL A 286 7.28 20.25 -2.51
CA VAL A 286 6.92 18.90 -2.92
C VAL A 286 7.19 18.76 -4.41
N ILE A 287 7.98 17.77 -4.79
CA ILE A 287 8.30 17.44 -6.18
C ILE A 287 7.67 16.10 -6.49
N ILE A 288 6.79 16.06 -7.49
CA ILE A 288 6.21 14.83 -8.03
C ILE A 288 6.90 14.59 -9.38
N ASP A 289 7.53 13.43 -9.51
CA ASP A 289 8.27 13.02 -10.70
C ASP A 289 7.48 11.92 -11.43
N PHE A 290 7.03 12.23 -12.63
CA PHE A 290 6.26 11.35 -13.51
C PHE A 290 7.15 10.53 -14.47
N LYS A 291 8.46 10.57 -14.28
CA LYS A 291 9.39 9.79 -15.06
C LYS A 291 9.04 8.31 -14.87
N GLN A 292 8.48 7.70 -15.88
CA GLN A 292 8.30 6.25 -15.90
C GLN A 292 9.69 5.64 -15.84
N THR A 293 10.02 5.04 -14.71
CA THR A 293 11.14 4.11 -14.63
C THR A 293 10.79 3.01 -15.62
N GLU A 294 11.56 2.89 -16.71
CA GLU A 294 11.46 1.72 -17.58
C GLU A 294 11.69 0.49 -16.71
N ASN A 295 10.61 -0.07 -16.20
CA ASN A 295 10.66 -1.37 -15.56
C ASN A 295 10.93 -2.38 -16.68
N ARG A 296 12.18 -2.84 -16.70
CA ARG A 296 12.62 -4.03 -17.42
C ARG A 296 11.95 -5.28 -16.89
#